data_68cfd7b399b4aaca56bd89da87d25885
#
_entry.id   68cfd7b399b4aaca56bd89da87d25885
#
_cell.length_a   1.000
_cell.length_b   1.000
_cell.length_c   1.000
_cell.angle_alpha   90.00
_cell.angle_beta   90.00
_cell.angle_gamma   90.00
#
_symmetry.space_group_name_H-M   'P 1'
#
loop_
_entity.id
_entity.type
_entity.pdbx_description
1 polymer ?
#
loop_
_entity_poly.entity_id
_entity_poly.type
_entity_poly.pdbx_seq_one_letter_code
_entity_poly.pdbx_strand_id
1 'polypeptide(L)'
;MAALLDEREVEVGEMNTWNELIALVDGWAESRGIYNASNPQAQLLKAVSEMGELCDAEVKGLADDAKDGVGDVLVCLIIYCGMKNWSIRQCLDMAYTEIKDRKGRMLQGGVFVKEN
;
A
#
# COMPACT_ATOMS: atom_id res chain seq x y z
N MET A 1 14.96 -12.93 -16.82
CA MET A 1 14.59 -12.58 -16.77
C MET A 1 13.91 -12.09 -17.14
N ALA A 2 13.90 -12.15 -17.50
CA ALA A 2 13.40 -11.70 -17.82
C ALA A 2 12.69 -11.38 -17.81
N ALA A 3 12.87 -11.77 -17.96
CA ALA A 3 12.29 -11.62 -18.03
C ALA A 3 11.64 -11.25 -17.66
N LEU A 4 12.07 -11.68 -17.49
CA LEU A 4 11.13 -11.29 -17.20
C LEU A 4 10.66 -10.11 -16.87
N LEU A 5 10.54 -9.32 -17.55
CA LEU A 5 9.89 -8.09 -17.22
C LEU A 5 8.46 -8.45 -16.85
N ASP A 6 8.02 -8.14 -15.63
CA ASP A 6 6.61 -8.27 -15.36
C ASP A 6 5.88 -7.08 -16.04
N GLU A 7 4.57 -7.10 -16.04
CA GLU A 7 3.79 -6.07 -16.72
C GLU A 7 4.13 -4.67 -16.23
N ARG A 8 4.46 -4.52 -14.95
CA ARG A 8 4.81 -3.21 -14.38
C ARG A 8 6.07 -2.64 -14.99
N GLU A 9 7.07 -3.50 -15.23
CA GLU A 9 8.33 -3.06 -15.79
C GLU A 9 8.22 -2.72 -17.27
N VAL A 10 7.39 -3.44 -18.01
CA VAL A 10 7.16 -3.16 -19.42
C VAL A 10 6.61 -1.74 -19.62
N GLU A 11 5.79 -1.29 -18.70
CA GLU A 11 5.11 -0.01 -18.80
C GLU A 11 5.82 1.14 -18.08
N VAL A 12 6.98 0.89 -17.47
CA VAL A 12 7.69 1.88 -16.65
C VAL A 12 7.89 3.22 -17.36
N GLY A 13 8.14 3.21 -18.68
CA GLY A 13 8.31 4.45 -19.44
C GLY A 13 7.07 5.34 -19.48
N GLU A 14 5.89 4.79 -19.21
CA GLU A 14 4.62 5.49 -19.24
C GLU A 14 3.99 5.68 -17.86
N MET A 15 4.54 5.00 -16.86
CA MET A 15 4.00 5.04 -15.51
C MET A 15 4.61 6.16 -14.71
N ASN A 16 3.83 6.70 -13.80
CA ASN A 16 4.33 7.64 -12.80
C ASN A 16 5.30 6.93 -11.85
N THR A 17 6.29 7.66 -11.36
CA THR A 17 7.16 7.15 -10.32
C THR A 17 6.38 7.07 -8.99
N TRP A 18 6.95 6.36 -8.03
CA TRP A 18 6.36 6.28 -6.70
C TRP A 18 6.15 7.66 -6.07
N ASN A 19 7.15 8.54 -6.16
CA ASN A 19 7.04 9.88 -5.61
C ASN A 19 5.98 10.72 -6.33
N GLU A 20 5.90 10.57 -7.65
CA GLU A 20 4.86 11.25 -8.42
C GLU A 20 3.46 10.78 -8.03
N LEU A 21 3.29 9.47 -7.83
CA LEU A 21 1.99 8.92 -7.41
C LEU A 21 1.58 9.42 -6.02
N ILE A 22 2.52 9.48 -5.08
CA ILE A 22 2.24 10.02 -3.76
C ILE A 22 1.76 11.47 -3.88
N ALA A 23 2.45 12.29 -4.67
CA ALA A 23 2.09 13.68 -4.87
C ALA A 23 0.71 13.81 -5.55
N LEU A 24 0.42 12.94 -6.52
CA LEU A 24 -0.88 12.96 -7.20
C LEU A 24 -2.02 12.59 -6.26
N VAL A 25 -1.83 11.59 -5.40
CA VAL A 25 -2.83 11.21 -4.40
C VAL A 25 -3.04 12.34 -3.41
N ASP A 26 -1.96 12.96 -2.91
CA ASP A 26 -2.05 14.10 -2.01
C ASP A 26 -2.82 15.27 -2.65
N GLY A 27 -2.49 15.59 -3.89
CA GLY A 27 -3.18 16.66 -4.62
C GLY A 27 -4.66 16.36 -4.85
N TRP A 28 -4.97 15.13 -5.17
CA TRP A 28 -6.35 14.69 -5.33
C TRP A 28 -7.12 14.81 -4.02
N ALA A 29 -6.54 14.34 -2.91
CA ALA A 29 -7.17 14.41 -1.60
C ALA A 29 -7.40 15.86 -1.16
N GLU A 30 -6.43 16.73 -1.43
CA GLU A 30 -6.55 18.16 -1.14
C GLU A 30 -7.68 18.78 -1.95
N SER A 31 -7.73 18.50 -3.25
CA SER A 31 -8.76 19.09 -4.12
C SER A 31 -10.18 18.60 -3.80
N ARG A 32 -10.30 17.44 -3.20
CA ARG A 32 -11.59 16.87 -2.78
C ARG A 32 -11.98 17.28 -1.37
N GLY A 33 -11.14 18.05 -0.68
CA GLY A 33 -11.41 18.49 0.69
C GLY A 33 -11.22 17.40 1.73
N ILE A 34 -10.56 16.30 1.40
CA ILE A 34 -10.41 15.17 2.32
C ILE A 34 -9.52 15.56 3.51
N TYR A 35 -8.42 16.27 3.25
CA TYR A 35 -7.55 16.70 4.34
C TYR A 35 -8.24 17.65 5.30
N ASN A 36 -9.21 18.43 4.81
CA ASN A 36 -9.92 19.41 5.59
C ASN A 36 -11.08 18.81 6.39
N ALA A 37 -11.78 17.85 5.80
CA ALA A 37 -13.04 17.32 6.35
C ALA A 37 -12.92 15.93 6.99
N SER A 38 -11.88 15.15 6.66
CA SER A 38 -11.69 13.84 7.23
C SER A 38 -10.70 13.90 8.42
N ASN A 39 -10.32 12.75 8.94
CA ASN A 39 -9.40 12.66 10.06
C ASN A 39 -8.60 11.34 9.96
N PRO A 40 -7.48 11.22 10.71
CA PRO A 40 -6.63 10.03 10.61
C PRO A 40 -7.37 8.72 10.93
N GLN A 41 -8.23 8.73 11.94
CA GLN A 41 -8.97 7.54 12.34
C GLN A 41 -9.90 7.05 11.21
N ALA A 42 -10.59 7.98 10.56
CA ALA A 42 -11.49 7.66 9.46
C ALA A 42 -10.73 7.04 8.29
N GLN A 43 -9.52 7.55 7.99
CA GLN A 43 -8.69 6.99 6.91
C GLN A 43 -8.22 5.58 7.24
N LEU A 44 -7.87 5.30 8.49
CA LEU A 44 -7.48 3.94 8.89
C LEU A 44 -8.67 2.97 8.84
N LEU A 45 -9.84 3.41 9.28
CA LEU A 45 -11.04 2.58 9.18
C LEU A 45 -11.40 2.29 7.72
N LYS A 46 -11.22 3.30 6.85
CA LYS A 46 -11.43 3.09 5.42
C LYS A 46 -10.42 2.07 4.86
N ALA A 47 -9.16 2.15 5.27
CA ALA A 47 -8.14 1.19 4.85
C ALA A 47 -8.52 -0.24 5.26
N VAL A 48 -9.08 -0.43 6.45
CA VAL A 48 -9.56 -1.75 6.89
C VAL A 48 -10.70 -2.23 6.00
N SER A 49 -11.63 -1.36 5.65
CA SER A 49 -12.73 -1.69 4.74
C SER A 49 -12.20 -2.11 3.37
N GLU A 50 -11.26 -1.34 2.82
CA GLU A 50 -10.66 -1.65 1.52
C GLU A 50 -9.86 -2.96 1.56
N MET A 51 -9.21 -3.26 2.68
CA MET A 51 -8.51 -4.53 2.86
C MET A 51 -9.51 -5.69 2.83
N GLY A 52 -10.68 -5.53 3.43
CA GLY A 52 -11.74 -6.53 3.38
C GLY A 52 -12.20 -6.80 1.96
N GLU A 53 -12.37 -5.75 1.17
CA GLU A 53 -12.76 -5.89 -0.24
C GLU A 53 -11.66 -6.58 -1.05
N LEU A 54 -10.40 -6.26 -0.77
CA LEU A 54 -9.25 -6.93 -1.40
C LEU A 54 -9.26 -8.43 -1.09
N CYS A 55 -9.47 -8.79 0.17
CA CYS A 55 -9.56 -10.20 0.58
C CYS A 55 -10.70 -10.92 -0.15
N ASP A 56 -11.84 -10.25 -0.28
CA ASP A 56 -13.00 -10.81 -0.98
C ASP A 56 -12.70 -11.05 -2.47
N ALA A 57 -12.03 -10.07 -3.10
CA ALA A 57 -11.62 -10.20 -4.50
C ALA A 57 -10.65 -11.38 -4.68
N GLU A 58 -9.73 -11.57 -3.75
CA GLU A 58 -8.79 -12.69 -3.81
C GLU A 58 -9.52 -14.02 -3.69
N VAL A 59 -10.44 -14.14 -2.74
CA VAL A 59 -11.22 -15.38 -2.53
C VAL A 59 -12.04 -15.71 -3.77
N LYS A 60 -12.58 -14.71 -4.44
CA LYS A 60 -13.40 -14.89 -5.65
C LYS A 60 -12.59 -15.06 -6.93
N GLY A 61 -11.27 -14.91 -6.86
CA GLY A 61 -10.40 -15.02 -8.04
C GLY A 61 -10.53 -13.87 -9.03
N LEU A 62 -10.89 -12.67 -8.55
CA LEU A 62 -11.07 -11.47 -9.37
C LEU A 62 -9.77 -10.66 -9.38
N ALA A 63 -8.84 -11.03 -10.28
CA ALA A 63 -7.48 -10.50 -10.28
C ALA A 63 -7.43 -8.97 -10.44
N ASP A 64 -8.22 -8.41 -11.35
CA ASP A 64 -8.20 -6.97 -11.58
C ASP A 64 -8.75 -6.20 -10.37
N ASP A 65 -9.79 -6.73 -9.75
CA ASP A 65 -10.35 -6.14 -8.53
C ASP A 65 -9.35 -6.22 -7.37
N ALA A 66 -8.59 -7.31 -7.29
CA ALA A 66 -7.54 -7.46 -6.28
C ALA A 66 -6.42 -6.44 -6.48
N LYS A 67 -5.98 -6.23 -7.73
CA LYS A 67 -4.97 -5.21 -8.03
C LYS A 67 -5.44 -3.81 -7.64
N ASP A 68 -6.67 -3.48 -8.01
CA ASP A 68 -7.27 -2.20 -7.64
C ASP A 68 -7.39 -2.07 -6.12
N GLY A 69 -7.76 -3.15 -5.45
CA GLY A 69 -7.86 -3.19 -3.99
C GLY A 69 -6.54 -2.89 -3.29
N VAL A 70 -5.42 -3.39 -3.80
CA VAL A 70 -4.09 -3.04 -3.26
C VAL A 70 -3.88 -1.53 -3.36
N GLY A 71 -4.21 -0.95 -4.51
CA GLY A 71 -4.10 0.48 -4.72
C GLY A 71 -4.98 1.28 -3.76
N ASP A 72 -6.23 0.83 -3.55
CA ASP A 72 -7.17 1.51 -2.67
C ASP A 72 -6.69 1.56 -1.22
N VAL A 73 -6.09 0.46 -0.74
CA VAL A 73 -5.49 0.43 0.60
C VAL A 73 -4.33 1.43 0.67
N LEU A 74 -3.47 1.43 -0.34
CA LEU A 74 -2.34 2.36 -0.37
C LEU A 74 -2.79 3.82 -0.40
N VAL A 75 -3.84 4.15 -1.16
CA VAL A 75 -4.40 5.50 -1.18
C VAL A 75 -4.78 5.95 0.22
N CYS A 76 -5.48 5.10 0.97
CA CYS A 76 -5.88 5.43 2.34
C CYS A 76 -4.66 5.66 3.24
N LEU A 77 -3.62 4.84 3.11
CA LEU A 77 -2.41 4.97 3.92
C LEU A 77 -1.60 6.20 3.54
N ILE A 78 -1.55 6.56 2.26
CA ILE A 78 -0.88 7.77 1.82
C ILE A 78 -1.58 9.01 2.42
N ILE A 79 -2.91 9.03 2.36
CA ILE A 79 -3.67 10.14 2.93
C ILE A 79 -3.51 10.21 4.46
N TYR A 80 -3.57 9.06 5.11
CA TYR A 80 -3.31 8.98 6.55
C TYR A 80 -1.95 9.59 6.91
N CYS A 81 -0.90 9.18 6.21
CA CYS A 81 0.44 9.73 6.43
C CYS A 81 0.48 11.23 6.16
N GLY A 82 -0.21 11.69 5.11
CA GLY A 82 -0.29 13.13 4.82
C GLY A 82 -0.91 13.92 5.96
N MET A 83 -1.96 13.39 6.59
CA MET A 83 -2.60 14.02 7.74
C MET A 83 -1.67 14.10 8.95
N LYS A 84 -0.76 13.14 9.08
CA LYS A 84 0.19 13.09 10.20
C LYS A 84 1.49 13.81 9.89
N ASN A 85 1.65 14.36 8.70
CA ASN A 85 2.90 14.95 8.21
C ASN A 85 4.05 13.93 8.20
N TRP A 86 3.74 12.69 7.89
CA TRP A 86 4.71 11.62 7.74
C TRP A 86 4.91 11.27 6.27
N SER A 87 6.10 10.82 5.92
CA SER A 87 6.37 10.24 4.61
C SER A 87 6.07 8.74 4.67
N ILE A 88 5.20 8.26 3.79
CA ILE A 88 4.90 6.83 3.72
C ILE A 88 6.16 6.02 3.35
N ARG A 89 7.07 6.62 2.55
CA ARG A 89 8.34 5.99 2.21
C ARG A 89 9.21 5.80 3.45
N GLN A 90 9.27 6.81 4.32
CA GLN A 90 10.01 6.69 5.57
C GLN A 90 9.38 5.65 6.49
N CYS A 91 8.07 5.57 6.53
CA CYS A 91 7.39 4.53 7.31
C CYS A 91 7.79 3.13 6.83
N LEU A 92 7.80 2.93 5.51
CA LEU A 92 8.21 1.65 4.94
C LEU A 92 9.69 1.36 5.21
N ASP A 93 10.54 2.38 5.07
CA ASP A 93 11.97 2.24 5.35
C ASP A 93 12.23 1.85 6.80
N MET A 94 11.52 2.46 7.75
CA MET A 94 11.61 2.08 9.16
C MET A 94 11.22 0.62 9.37
N ALA A 95 10.14 0.18 8.76
CA ALA A 95 9.69 -1.21 8.88
C ALA A 95 10.70 -2.17 8.26
N TYR A 96 11.24 -1.84 7.09
CA TYR A 96 12.23 -2.68 6.43
C TYR A 96 13.53 -2.76 7.25
N THR A 97 13.97 -1.65 7.79
CA THR A 97 15.17 -1.61 8.63
C THR A 97 15.01 -2.54 9.85
N GLU A 98 13.81 -2.63 10.39
CA GLU A 98 13.54 -3.51 11.53
C GLU A 98 13.55 -4.98 11.13
N ILE A 99 13.05 -5.32 9.92
CA ILE A 99 12.87 -6.72 9.54
C ILE A 99 14.03 -7.31 8.73
N LYS A 100 14.86 -6.47 8.11
CA LYS A 100 15.87 -6.94 7.13
C LYS A 100 16.84 -7.98 7.67
N ASP A 101 17.18 -7.89 8.95
CA ASP A 101 18.10 -8.83 9.60
C ASP A 101 17.37 -9.83 10.51
N ARG A 102 16.04 -9.84 10.46
CA ARG A 102 15.22 -10.67 11.33
C ARG A 102 15.38 -12.13 10.92
N LYS A 103 15.65 -12.97 11.90
CA LYS A 103 15.69 -14.42 11.73
C LYS A 103 14.40 -15.03 12.21
N GLY A 104 14.06 -16.16 11.62
CA GLY A 104 12.84 -16.85 11.96
C GLY A 104 12.63 -18.05 11.07
N ARG A 105 11.45 -18.59 11.09
CA ARG A 105 11.08 -19.75 10.29
C ARG A 105 9.66 -19.64 9.80
N MET A 106 9.41 -20.32 8.69
CA MET A 106 8.05 -20.42 8.17
C MET A 106 7.30 -21.54 8.87
N LEU A 107 6.08 -21.25 9.28
CA LEU A 107 5.16 -22.26 9.78
C LEU A 107 4.35 -22.83 8.61
N GLN A 108 3.81 -24.03 8.83
CA GLN A 108 2.82 -24.57 7.93
C GLN A 108 1.64 -23.60 7.86
N GLY A 109 1.15 -23.32 6.65
CA GLY A 109 0.12 -22.32 6.45
C GLY A 109 0.65 -20.95 6.01
N GLY A 110 1.98 -20.80 5.92
CA GLY A 110 2.59 -19.63 5.29
C GLY A 110 2.88 -18.46 6.21
N VAL A 111 2.94 -18.68 7.51
CA VAL A 111 3.25 -17.61 8.47
C VAL A 111 4.71 -17.68 8.89
N PHE A 112 5.38 -16.54 8.81
CA PHE A 112 6.76 -16.40 9.29
C PHE A 112 6.75 -16.04 10.78
N VAL A 113 7.47 -16.80 11.60
CA VAL A 113 7.59 -16.55 13.04
C VAL A 113 9.03 -16.14 13.34
N LYS A 114 9.19 -14.96 13.93
CA LYS A 114 10.52 -14.47 14.27
C LYS A 114 11.10 -15.24 15.45
N GLU A 115 12.43 -15.38 15.44
CA GLU A 115 13.17 -15.90 16.58
C GLU A 115 13.58 -14.74 17.49
N ASN A 116 13.60 -15.02 18.75
CA ASN A 116 14.11 -14.09 19.76
C ASN A 116 15.61 -14.23 19.91
#